data_fb4edc7e614c506a5b72edc835d29c10
#
_entry.id   fb4edc7e614c506a5b72edc835d29c10
#
_cell.length_a   1.000
_cell.length_b   1.000
_cell.length_c   1.000
_cell.angle_alpha   90.00
_cell.angle_beta   90.00
_cell.angle_gamma   90.00
#
_symmetry.space_group_name_H-M   'P 1'
#
loop_
_entity.id
_entity.type
_entity.pdbx_description
1 polymer ?
#
loop_
_entity_poly.entity_id
_entity_poly.type
_entity_poly.pdbx_seq_one_letter_code
_entity_poly.pdbx_strand_id
1 'polypeptide(L)'
;FGLPHFSFPKREETFAEMESWIKRRLHENKLVILAGYQIGKAQELTAFVNKHLGISPLVYDSIYSTNKIYENHGIKLGNYIKLAHNLNDSQILILPPHYVTASLLQALHFSSRKKIAAAKATGWSYHGPYDRIFPLSDHADFNQLMHYIEESKPKLVLTTHGYAKELAHSI
;
A
#
# COMPACT_ATOMS: atom_id res chain seq x y z
N PHE A 1 -0.18 -12.77 10.91
CA PHE A 1 1.01 -12.18 11.53
C PHE A 1 1.23 -12.68 12.96
N GLY A 2 1.22 -14.03 13.16
CA GLY A 2 1.29 -14.69 14.47
C GLY A 2 2.71 -14.85 15.06
N LEU A 3 3.68 -14.05 14.65
CA LEU A 3 5.03 -14.05 15.19
C LEU A 3 5.42 -12.67 15.74
N PRO A 4 6.18 -12.59 16.84
CA PRO A 4 6.58 -11.33 17.46
C PRO A 4 7.27 -10.32 16.55
N HIS A 5 8.00 -10.79 15.52
CA HIS A 5 8.68 -9.89 14.58
C HIS A 5 7.74 -9.23 13.57
N PHE A 6 6.46 -9.62 13.49
CA PHE A 6 5.44 -8.89 12.74
C PHE A 6 4.82 -7.79 13.61
N SER A 7 5.64 -6.90 14.11
CA SER A 7 5.22 -5.67 14.77
C SER A 7 5.36 -4.51 13.80
N PHE A 8 4.29 -3.78 13.58
CA PHE A 8 4.28 -2.67 12.63
C PHE A 8 4.55 -1.35 13.37
N PRO A 9 5.28 -0.41 12.73
CA PRO A 9 5.38 0.95 13.25
C PRO A 9 4.00 1.61 13.26
N LYS A 10 3.87 2.70 13.99
CA LYS A 10 2.64 3.49 13.97
C LYS A 10 2.35 3.95 12.55
N ARG A 11 1.07 4.00 12.21
CA ARG A 11 0.60 4.40 10.87
C ARG A 11 1.13 5.76 10.45
N GLU A 12 1.15 6.71 11.38
CA GLU A 12 1.64 8.07 11.19
C GLU A 12 3.13 8.09 10.84
N GLU A 13 3.93 7.23 11.47
CA GLU A 13 5.36 7.08 11.19
C GLU A 13 5.58 6.52 9.79
N THR A 14 4.81 5.48 9.43
CA THR A 14 4.84 4.92 8.06
C THR A 14 4.43 5.96 7.03
N PHE A 15 3.41 6.75 7.29
CA PHE A 15 2.96 7.82 6.39
C PHE A 15 4.01 8.92 6.25
N ALA A 16 4.66 9.34 7.32
CA ALA A 16 5.75 10.33 7.25
C ALA A 16 6.93 9.81 6.42
N GLU A 17 7.27 8.53 6.59
CA GLU A 17 8.32 7.89 5.78
C GLU A 17 7.93 7.80 4.30
N MET A 18 6.69 7.39 4.00
CA MET A 18 6.17 7.34 2.63
C MET A 18 6.20 8.72 1.97
N GLU A 19 5.72 9.75 2.66
CA GLU A 19 5.70 11.13 2.19
C GLU A 19 7.12 11.61 1.84
N SER A 20 8.06 11.43 2.77
CA SER A 20 9.47 11.80 2.57
C SER A 20 10.10 11.06 1.39
N TRP A 21 9.87 9.75 1.29
CA TRP A 21 10.39 8.93 0.19
C TRP A 21 9.81 9.38 -1.16
N ILE A 22 8.50 9.58 -1.25
CA ILE A 22 7.83 10.00 -2.49
C ILE A 22 8.35 11.37 -2.92
N LYS A 23 8.36 12.37 -2.03
CA LYS A 23 8.86 13.73 -2.34
C LYS A 23 10.26 13.69 -2.90
N ARG A 24 11.16 12.88 -2.34
CA ARG A 24 12.53 12.71 -2.84
C ARG A 24 12.55 12.11 -4.25
N ARG A 25 11.72 11.07 -4.53
CA ARG A 25 11.65 10.47 -5.87
C ARG A 25 11.08 11.43 -6.91
N LEU A 26 10.09 12.23 -6.54
CA LEU A 26 9.54 13.28 -7.41
C LEU A 26 10.56 14.38 -7.70
N HIS A 27 11.35 14.79 -6.70
CA HIS A 27 12.43 15.74 -6.89
C HIS A 27 13.54 15.21 -7.83
N GLU A 28 13.76 13.89 -7.84
CA GLU A 28 14.63 13.19 -8.77
C GLU A 28 14.01 13.03 -10.18
N ASN A 29 12.88 13.66 -10.45
CA ASN A 29 12.10 13.56 -11.69
C ASN A 29 11.73 12.10 -12.06
N LYS A 30 11.40 11.27 -11.07
CA LYS A 30 10.95 9.90 -11.29
C LYS A 30 9.43 9.81 -11.34
N LEU A 31 8.92 8.85 -12.11
CA LEU A 31 7.54 8.40 -11.97
C LEU A 31 7.47 7.43 -10.78
N VAL A 32 6.66 7.76 -9.79
CA VAL A 32 6.48 6.95 -8.59
C VAL A 32 5.33 5.96 -8.80
N ILE A 33 5.58 4.68 -8.54
CA ILE A 33 4.56 3.63 -8.54
C ILE A 33 4.32 3.19 -7.12
N LEU A 34 3.06 3.25 -6.69
CA LEU A 34 2.60 2.74 -5.40
C LEU A 34 1.75 1.49 -5.64
N ALA A 35 2.21 0.35 -5.15
CA ALA A 35 1.48 -0.90 -5.25
C ALA A 35 0.68 -1.16 -3.97
N GLY A 36 -0.63 -1.37 -4.14
CA GLY A 36 -1.55 -1.72 -3.07
C GLY A 36 -2.68 -2.61 -3.58
N TYR A 37 -3.20 -3.49 -2.74
CA TYR A 37 -4.34 -4.31 -3.12
C TYR A 37 -5.51 -3.44 -3.58
N GLN A 38 -6.22 -3.93 -4.62
CA GLN A 38 -7.30 -3.19 -5.29
C GLN A 38 -8.38 -2.69 -4.33
N ILE A 39 -8.71 -3.47 -3.29
CA ILE A 39 -9.71 -3.14 -2.28
C ILE A 39 -9.00 -2.80 -0.98
N GLY A 40 -9.36 -1.70 -0.35
CA GLY A 40 -8.81 -1.19 0.91
C GLY A 40 -7.51 -0.40 0.69
N LYS A 41 -6.41 -1.06 0.37
CA LYS A 41 -5.09 -0.43 0.30
C LYS A 41 -4.94 0.61 -0.80
N ALA A 42 -5.48 0.36 -1.99
CA ALA A 42 -5.42 1.32 -3.10
C ALA A 42 -6.20 2.61 -2.78
N GLN A 43 -7.33 2.51 -2.09
CA GLN A 43 -8.14 3.65 -1.65
C GLN A 43 -7.39 4.46 -0.59
N GLU A 44 -6.75 3.78 0.36
CA GLU A 44 -5.90 4.40 1.36
C GLU A 44 -4.74 5.17 0.73
N LEU A 45 -4.04 4.55 -0.24
CA LEU A 45 -2.96 5.20 -0.98
C LEU A 45 -3.47 6.39 -1.79
N THR A 46 -4.66 6.30 -2.41
CA THR A 46 -5.28 7.41 -3.14
C THR A 46 -5.55 8.59 -2.21
N ALA A 47 -6.18 8.35 -1.07
CA ALA A 47 -6.45 9.37 -0.07
C ALA A 47 -5.15 9.96 0.53
N PHE A 48 -4.15 9.10 0.80
CA PHE A 48 -2.84 9.52 1.30
C PHE A 48 -2.15 10.49 0.34
N VAL A 49 -2.07 10.15 -0.96
CA VAL A 49 -1.41 10.99 -1.97
C VAL A 49 -2.09 12.36 -2.08
N ASN A 50 -3.42 12.40 -2.04
CA ASN A 50 -4.15 13.66 -2.04
C ASN A 50 -3.87 14.49 -0.77
N LYS A 51 -4.00 13.87 0.40
CA LYS A 51 -3.92 14.57 1.69
C LYS A 51 -2.52 15.10 1.99
N HIS A 52 -1.49 14.28 1.74
CA HIS A 52 -0.12 14.57 2.16
C HIS A 52 0.74 15.22 1.07
N LEU A 53 0.41 14.99 -0.21
CA LEU A 53 1.21 15.50 -1.31
C LEU A 53 0.48 16.53 -2.18
N GLY A 54 -0.85 16.64 -2.06
CA GLY A 54 -1.66 17.53 -2.90
C GLY A 54 -1.67 17.12 -4.38
N ILE A 55 -1.38 15.86 -4.67
CA ILE A 55 -1.26 15.33 -6.04
C ILE A 55 -2.47 14.46 -6.35
N SER A 56 -3.02 14.58 -7.56
CA SER A 56 -4.03 13.66 -8.08
C SER A 56 -3.33 12.47 -8.76
N PRO A 57 -3.28 11.28 -8.14
CA PRO A 57 -2.58 10.14 -8.73
C PRO A 57 -3.34 9.58 -9.94
N LEU A 58 -2.61 8.99 -10.87
CA LEU A 58 -3.19 8.04 -11.81
C LEU A 58 -3.52 6.75 -11.04
N VAL A 59 -4.65 6.16 -11.36
CA VAL A 59 -5.05 4.87 -10.80
C VAL A 59 -5.42 3.89 -11.90
N TYR A 60 -5.03 2.63 -11.71
CA TYR A 60 -5.38 1.56 -12.64
C TYR A 60 -6.90 1.40 -12.77
N ASP A 61 -7.38 0.89 -13.90
CA ASP A 61 -8.80 0.82 -14.22
C ASP A 61 -9.67 0.16 -13.15
N SER A 62 -9.22 -0.99 -12.64
CA SER A 62 -9.95 -1.69 -11.58
C SER A 62 -9.96 -0.90 -10.25
N ILE A 63 -8.90 -0.16 -9.95
CA ILE A 63 -8.85 0.73 -8.78
C ILE A 63 -9.80 1.91 -8.99
N TYR A 64 -9.83 2.50 -10.19
CA TYR A 64 -10.76 3.58 -10.51
C TYR A 64 -12.22 3.16 -10.25
N SER A 65 -12.62 2.00 -10.77
CA SER A 65 -13.97 1.47 -10.56
C SER A 65 -14.27 1.21 -9.08
N THR A 66 -13.30 0.68 -8.34
CA THR A 66 -13.44 0.45 -6.88
C THR A 66 -13.54 1.78 -6.12
N ASN A 67 -12.73 2.79 -6.49
CA ASN A 67 -12.79 4.12 -5.88
C ASN A 67 -14.18 4.74 -6.00
N LYS A 68 -14.84 4.59 -7.17
CA LYS A 68 -16.21 5.07 -7.36
C LYS A 68 -17.21 4.40 -6.42
N ILE A 69 -17.03 3.13 -6.11
CA ILE A 69 -17.85 2.43 -5.12
C ILE A 69 -17.65 3.05 -3.73
N TYR A 70 -16.41 3.29 -3.32
CA TYR A 70 -16.10 3.93 -2.03
C TYR A 70 -16.72 5.33 -1.92
N GLU A 71 -16.62 6.14 -2.99
CA GLU A 71 -17.22 7.48 -3.04
C GLU A 71 -18.75 7.42 -2.92
N ASN A 72 -19.41 6.47 -3.58
CA ASN A 72 -20.85 6.27 -3.47
C ASN A 72 -21.31 5.90 -2.05
N HIS A 73 -20.40 5.38 -1.22
CA HIS A 73 -20.62 5.12 0.20
C HIS A 73 -20.10 6.25 1.12
N GLY A 74 -19.81 7.43 0.57
CA GLY A 74 -19.44 8.62 1.32
C GLY A 74 -17.98 8.70 1.75
N ILE A 75 -17.11 7.79 1.27
CA ILE A 75 -15.67 7.83 1.58
C ILE A 75 -14.98 8.85 0.68
N LYS A 76 -14.31 9.83 1.28
CA LYS A 76 -13.59 10.88 0.56
C LYS A 76 -12.16 10.43 0.24
N LEU A 77 -11.89 10.20 -1.04
CA LEU A 77 -10.57 9.76 -1.52
C LEU A 77 -9.72 10.92 -2.08
N GLY A 78 -10.32 12.08 -2.35
CA GLY A 78 -9.70 13.17 -3.07
C GLY A 78 -9.76 12.98 -4.59
N ASN A 79 -8.97 13.74 -5.34
CA ASN A 79 -8.95 13.68 -6.80
C ASN A 79 -8.04 12.56 -7.29
N TYR A 80 -8.44 11.85 -8.33
CA TYR A 80 -7.64 10.83 -9.00
C TYR A 80 -8.06 10.72 -10.47
N ILE A 81 -7.15 10.26 -11.30
CA ILE A 81 -7.33 10.18 -12.74
C ILE A 81 -7.21 8.73 -13.17
N LYS A 82 -8.14 8.26 -14.01
CA LYS A 82 -8.05 6.92 -14.60
C LYS A 82 -6.81 6.84 -15.50
N LEU A 83 -6.05 5.76 -15.37
CA LEU A 83 -4.88 5.51 -16.20
C LEU A 83 -5.28 5.54 -17.70
N ALA A 84 -4.61 6.36 -18.47
CA ALA A 84 -4.77 6.48 -19.91
C ALA A 84 -3.41 6.26 -20.61
N HIS A 85 -3.40 6.31 -21.94
CA HIS A 85 -2.20 6.04 -22.74
C HIS A 85 -1.09 7.09 -22.59
N ASN A 86 -1.42 8.31 -22.16
CA ASN A 86 -0.44 9.38 -22.00
C ASN A 86 0.00 9.54 -20.54
N LEU A 87 1.28 9.34 -20.28
CA LEU A 87 1.91 9.39 -18.96
C LEU A 87 2.86 10.59 -18.78
N ASN A 88 2.97 11.49 -19.78
CA ASN A 88 4.04 12.49 -19.81
C ASN A 88 4.09 13.41 -18.58
N ASP A 89 2.92 13.84 -18.09
CA ASP A 89 2.82 14.74 -16.93
C ASP A 89 2.56 14.00 -15.61
N SER A 90 2.53 12.67 -15.66
CA SER A 90 2.21 11.86 -14.49
C SER A 90 3.37 11.84 -13.51
N GLN A 91 3.03 11.93 -12.23
CA GLN A 91 3.98 11.91 -11.11
C GLN A 91 3.84 10.63 -10.30
N ILE A 92 2.61 10.18 -10.04
CA ILE A 92 2.31 9.02 -9.21
C ILE A 92 1.27 8.14 -9.90
N LEU A 93 1.53 6.83 -9.92
CA LEU A 93 0.64 5.80 -10.44
C LEU A 93 0.37 4.75 -9.36
N ILE A 94 -0.91 4.45 -9.09
CA ILE A 94 -1.32 3.41 -8.15
C ILE A 94 -1.79 2.18 -8.92
N LEU A 95 -1.17 1.03 -8.62
CA LEU A 95 -1.41 -0.26 -9.30
C LEU A 95 -1.67 -1.38 -8.29
N PRO A 96 -2.49 -2.39 -8.65
CA PRO A 96 -2.49 -3.66 -7.93
C PRO A 96 -1.12 -4.35 -8.03
N PRO A 97 -0.63 -5.00 -6.94
CA PRO A 97 0.74 -5.54 -6.88
C PRO A 97 1.09 -6.55 -7.99
N HIS A 98 0.12 -7.34 -8.43
CA HIS A 98 0.34 -8.38 -9.45
C HIS A 98 0.61 -7.83 -10.85
N TYR A 99 0.31 -6.54 -11.11
CA TYR A 99 0.69 -5.88 -12.37
C TYR A 99 2.10 -5.29 -12.33
N VAL A 100 2.71 -5.10 -11.14
CA VAL A 100 4.05 -4.51 -11.04
C VAL A 100 5.10 -5.57 -11.34
N THR A 101 5.42 -5.70 -12.61
CA THR A 101 6.44 -6.61 -13.15
C THR A 101 7.60 -5.82 -13.73
N ALA A 102 8.77 -6.45 -13.89
CA ALA A 102 9.92 -5.81 -14.52
C ALA A 102 9.59 -5.29 -15.93
N SER A 103 8.82 -6.05 -16.71
CA SER A 103 8.38 -5.67 -18.05
C SER A 103 7.47 -4.45 -18.05
N LEU A 104 6.52 -4.37 -17.11
CA LEU A 104 5.68 -3.17 -16.97
C LEU A 104 6.52 -1.95 -16.58
N LEU A 105 7.43 -2.07 -15.60
CA LEU A 105 8.28 -0.96 -15.17
C LEU A 105 9.13 -0.43 -16.33
N GLN A 106 9.65 -1.33 -17.16
CA GLN A 106 10.39 -0.96 -18.38
C GLN A 106 9.49 -0.25 -19.40
N ALA A 107 8.29 -0.75 -19.66
CA ALA A 107 7.32 -0.10 -20.55
C ALA A 107 6.93 1.30 -20.07
N LEU A 108 6.68 1.45 -18.77
CA LEU A 108 6.37 2.74 -18.15
C LEU A 108 7.56 3.72 -18.24
N HIS A 109 8.79 3.23 -18.08
CA HIS A 109 10.00 4.03 -18.28
C HIS A 109 10.06 4.62 -19.70
N PHE A 110 9.86 3.79 -20.71
CA PHE A 110 9.85 4.25 -22.11
C PHE A 110 8.70 5.23 -22.41
N SER A 111 7.50 4.92 -21.94
CA SER A 111 6.30 5.73 -22.20
C SER A 111 6.34 7.08 -21.50
N SER A 112 6.83 7.14 -20.26
CA SER A 112 6.88 8.37 -19.47
C SER A 112 8.16 9.19 -19.69
N ARG A 113 9.20 8.59 -20.29
CA ARG A 113 10.56 9.13 -20.38
C ARG A 113 11.18 9.48 -19.02
N LYS A 114 10.64 8.91 -17.93
CA LYS A 114 11.13 9.10 -16.56
C LYS A 114 11.70 7.80 -16.02
N LYS A 115 12.70 7.89 -15.15
CA LYS A 115 13.09 6.74 -14.33
C LYS A 115 11.93 6.37 -13.41
N ILE A 116 11.78 5.08 -13.14
CA ILE A 116 10.72 4.57 -12.28
C ILE A 116 11.24 4.40 -10.85
N ALA A 117 10.40 4.70 -9.88
CA ALA A 117 10.60 4.34 -8.49
C ALA A 117 9.33 3.61 -8.00
N ALA A 118 9.46 2.35 -7.62
CA ALA A 118 8.34 1.52 -7.23
C ALA A 118 8.38 1.19 -5.74
N ALA A 119 7.25 1.35 -5.06
CA ALA A 119 7.07 0.93 -3.67
C ALA A 119 5.79 0.10 -3.50
N LYS A 120 5.79 -0.79 -2.51
CA LYS A 120 4.62 -1.59 -2.15
C LYS A 120 4.22 -1.33 -0.70
N ALA A 121 2.93 -1.10 -0.48
CA ALA A 121 2.31 -1.03 0.85
C ALA A 121 1.80 -2.42 1.25
N THR A 122 2.44 -3.03 2.25
CA THR A 122 2.10 -4.38 2.73
C THR A 122 2.74 -4.64 4.08
N GLY A 123 2.11 -5.46 4.92
CA GLY A 123 2.71 -5.96 6.16
C GLY A 123 3.69 -7.12 5.96
N TRP A 124 3.82 -7.67 4.76
CA TRP A 124 4.70 -8.80 4.49
C TRP A 124 6.08 -8.34 4.02
N SER A 125 7.12 -9.06 4.45
CA SER A 125 8.42 -9.00 3.79
C SER A 125 8.25 -9.57 2.38
N TYR A 126 8.60 -8.81 1.36
CA TYR A 126 8.37 -9.18 -0.03
C TYR A 126 9.60 -8.92 -0.88
N HIS A 127 9.96 -9.93 -1.69
CA HIS A 127 10.97 -9.79 -2.73
C HIS A 127 10.25 -9.56 -4.08
N GLY A 128 10.66 -8.52 -4.79
CA GLY A 128 10.05 -8.16 -6.07
C GLY A 128 10.68 -6.89 -6.64
N PRO A 129 10.16 -6.36 -7.74
CA PRO A 129 10.74 -5.21 -8.45
C PRO A 129 10.36 -3.87 -7.75
N TYR A 130 10.55 -3.81 -6.43
CA TYR A 130 10.26 -2.63 -5.62
C TYR A 130 11.53 -2.07 -4.99
N ASP A 131 11.69 -0.75 -5.04
CA ASP A 131 12.77 -0.03 -4.37
C ASP A 131 12.52 0.09 -2.86
N ARG A 132 11.24 0.06 -2.44
CA ARG A 132 10.84 0.19 -1.05
C ARG A 132 9.57 -0.61 -0.73
N ILE A 133 9.55 -1.18 0.47
CA ILE A 133 8.34 -1.75 1.09
C ILE A 133 7.97 -0.87 2.28
N PHE A 134 6.70 -0.47 2.36
CA PHE A 134 6.16 0.23 3.51
C PHE A 134 5.29 -0.73 4.32
N PRO A 135 5.54 -0.88 5.62
CA PRO A 135 4.79 -1.78 6.49
C PRO A 135 3.41 -1.19 6.81
N LEU A 136 2.57 -1.11 5.79
CA LEU A 136 1.20 -0.61 5.87
C LEU A 136 0.24 -1.76 5.56
N SER A 137 -0.33 -2.35 6.60
CA SER A 137 -1.22 -3.51 6.52
C SER A 137 -2.63 -3.18 7.01
N ASP A 138 -3.61 -3.87 6.45
CA ASP A 138 -5.00 -3.87 6.95
C ASP A 138 -5.24 -5.02 7.95
N HIS A 139 -4.24 -5.88 8.14
CA HIS A 139 -4.27 -6.94 9.14
C HIS A 139 -3.66 -6.48 10.46
N ALA A 140 -4.18 -7.02 11.55
CA ALA A 140 -3.56 -6.85 12.86
C ALA A 140 -2.15 -7.45 12.88
N ASP A 141 -1.20 -6.77 13.50
CA ASP A 141 0.12 -7.29 13.79
C ASP A 141 0.11 -8.21 15.04
N PHE A 142 1.26 -8.73 15.42
CA PHE A 142 1.37 -9.62 16.59
C PHE A 142 0.89 -8.94 17.87
N ASN A 143 1.32 -7.71 18.13
CA ASN A 143 0.96 -6.99 19.36
C ASN A 143 -0.54 -6.68 19.41
N GLN A 144 -1.13 -6.32 18.27
CA GLN A 144 -2.56 -6.08 18.16
C GLN A 144 -3.39 -7.37 18.35
N LEU A 145 -2.88 -8.51 17.84
CA LEU A 145 -3.52 -9.81 18.08
C LEU A 145 -3.46 -10.19 19.57
N MET A 146 -2.30 -10.05 20.22
CA MET A 146 -2.15 -10.32 21.64
C MET A 146 -3.06 -9.42 22.48
N HIS A 147 -3.05 -8.11 22.22
CA HIS A 147 -3.92 -7.16 22.91
C HIS A 147 -5.41 -7.51 22.73
N TYR A 148 -5.84 -7.88 21.54
CA TYR A 148 -7.22 -8.30 21.28
C TYR A 148 -7.61 -9.54 22.11
N ILE A 149 -6.71 -10.52 22.20
CA ILE A 149 -6.93 -11.75 23.00
C ILE A 149 -7.03 -11.39 24.49
N GLU A 150 -6.10 -10.58 25.00
CA GLU A 150 -6.08 -10.14 26.41
C GLU A 150 -7.36 -9.38 26.79
N GLU A 151 -7.79 -8.42 25.96
CA GLU A 151 -8.98 -7.61 26.22
C GLU A 151 -10.28 -8.40 26.11
N SER A 152 -10.36 -9.34 25.16
CA SER A 152 -11.55 -10.16 24.97
C SER A 152 -11.74 -11.26 26.01
N LYS A 153 -10.67 -11.61 26.74
CA LYS A 153 -10.67 -12.63 27.82
C LYS A 153 -11.40 -13.92 27.45
N PRO A 154 -11.08 -14.54 26.31
CA PRO A 154 -11.80 -15.72 25.84
C PRO A 154 -11.50 -16.94 26.72
N LYS A 155 -12.46 -17.84 26.84
CA LYS A 155 -12.26 -19.14 27.51
C LYS A 155 -11.38 -20.09 26.70
N LEU A 156 -11.31 -19.91 25.38
CA LEU A 156 -10.54 -20.73 24.46
C LEU A 156 -10.15 -19.89 23.25
N VAL A 157 -8.89 -20.01 22.83
CA VAL A 157 -8.37 -19.42 21.59
C VAL A 157 -8.02 -20.53 20.63
N LEU A 158 -8.59 -20.50 19.44
CA LEU A 158 -8.25 -21.40 18.34
C LEU A 158 -7.44 -20.64 17.30
N THR A 159 -6.21 -21.02 17.10
CA THR A 159 -5.31 -20.44 16.10
C THR A 159 -5.32 -21.28 14.83
N THR A 160 -5.28 -20.61 13.67
CA THR A 160 -5.35 -21.27 12.37
C THR A 160 -4.56 -20.46 11.32
N HIS A 161 -4.10 -21.13 10.27
CA HIS A 161 -3.28 -20.60 9.19
C HIS A 161 -1.88 -20.09 9.60
N GLY A 162 -0.98 -19.99 8.63
CA GLY A 162 0.35 -19.40 8.80
C GLY A 162 1.09 -19.90 10.04
N TYR A 163 1.38 -19.01 10.96
CA TYR A 163 2.11 -19.26 12.21
C TYR A 163 1.19 -19.61 13.38
N ALA A 164 0.21 -20.47 13.13
CA ALA A 164 -0.82 -20.82 14.12
C ALA A 164 -0.23 -21.46 15.39
N LYS A 165 0.76 -22.35 15.25
CA LYS A 165 1.42 -23.02 16.40
C LYS A 165 2.20 -22.02 17.24
N GLU A 166 2.97 -21.16 16.59
CA GLU A 166 3.79 -20.16 17.24
C GLU A 166 2.93 -19.14 18.00
N LEU A 167 1.83 -18.69 17.38
CA LEU A 167 0.87 -17.81 18.06
C LEU A 167 0.25 -18.51 19.27
N ALA A 168 -0.17 -19.78 19.14
CA ALA A 168 -0.74 -20.54 20.24
C ALA A 168 0.24 -20.71 21.42
N HIS A 169 1.55 -20.80 21.17
CA HIS A 169 2.55 -20.87 22.23
C HIS A 169 2.83 -19.50 22.91
N SER A 170 2.40 -18.40 22.28
CA SER A 170 2.59 -17.04 22.79
C SER A 170 1.42 -16.54 23.64
N ILE A 171 0.29 -17.26 23.65
CA ILE A 171 -0.93 -17.00 24.43
C ILE A 171 -0.88 -17.73 25.75
#